data_dad2114b8e523441a26ad69b6347dc68
#
_entry.id   dad2114b8e523441a26ad69b6347dc68
#
_cell.length_a   1.000
_cell.length_b   1.000
_cell.length_c   1.000
_cell.angle_alpha   90.00
_cell.angle_beta   90.00
_cell.angle_gamma   90.00
#
_symmetry.space_group_name_H-M   'P 1'
#
loop_
_entity.id
_entity.type
_entity.pdbx_description
1 polymer ?
#
loop_
_entity_poly.entity_id
_entity_poly.type
_entity_poly.pdbx_seq_one_letter_code
_entity_poly.pdbx_strand_id
1 'polypeptide(L)'
;MKDASVKIHHWLYPLSWLYGTGVCLRNKLFDWGWLRSRSFDVPVICVGNIAVGGTGKTPHTEYLIKLLQNEGINVATLSRGYKRKSKGYILATAESSVQKIGDEPYQIKSKFPDIRVAVDENRCHGIELLLTLKNPAVDAVLLDDAFQHRHVKAGMNILLTDYHRLLCEDALLPAGRLREPACGKNRAQIVIVTKCPDDIKPIDFNIITKRLNLYPYQQLYFSRFRYGSLMPLFPEKAKGRITCTGDEQVLLVTGIASPAPLVEEVKSYTPSVNLLEFGDHHDFGEKDLLLIEKQFNLLKGNNRLIITTEKDATRLKNHPNLNETLKPYIYVLPIEIEFLQNQQYIFNQNIIGYVRTYSRNRSLSER
;
A
#
# COMPACT_ATOMS: atom_id res chain seq x y z
N MET A 1 13.60 -6.53 -20.92
CA MET A 1 12.82 -5.32 -20.56
C MET A 1 12.05 -4.85 -21.78
N LYS A 2 10.75 -5.10 -21.87
CA LYS A 2 9.93 -4.38 -22.85
C LYS A 2 9.86 -2.93 -22.36
N ASP A 3 10.36 -2.01 -23.16
CA ASP A 3 10.31 -0.58 -22.90
C ASP A 3 8.87 -0.09 -22.88
N ALA A 4 8.23 -0.19 -21.72
CA ALA A 4 7.13 0.70 -21.41
C ALA A 4 7.79 2.07 -21.18
N SER A 5 8.08 2.79 -22.28
CA SER A 5 8.72 4.10 -22.23
C SER A 5 7.93 4.98 -21.26
N VAL A 6 8.60 5.39 -20.19
CA VAL A 6 8.03 6.32 -19.21
C VAL A 6 7.56 7.55 -19.98
N LYS A 7 6.23 7.74 -20.08
CA LYS A 7 5.70 8.94 -20.76
C LYS A 7 6.08 10.16 -19.93
N ILE A 8 7.10 10.88 -20.39
CA ILE A 8 7.51 12.17 -19.84
C ILE A 8 7.03 13.25 -20.79
N HIS A 9 6.30 14.22 -20.29
CA HIS A 9 5.81 15.35 -21.07
C HIS A 9 6.87 16.46 -21.09
N HIS A 10 7.80 16.39 -22.04
CA HIS A 10 8.98 17.28 -22.09
C HIS A 10 8.63 18.78 -22.15
N TRP A 11 7.51 19.16 -22.77
CA TRP A 11 7.03 20.53 -22.83
C TRP A 11 6.62 21.11 -21.45
N LEU A 12 6.39 20.25 -20.44
CA LEU A 12 6.07 20.65 -19.08
C LEU A 12 7.31 20.83 -18.19
N TYR A 13 8.52 20.60 -18.69
CA TYR A 13 9.74 20.78 -17.90
C TYR A 13 9.89 22.15 -17.24
N PRO A 14 9.53 23.29 -17.87
CA PRO A 14 9.62 24.59 -17.18
C PRO A 14 8.77 24.64 -15.91
N LEU A 15 7.56 24.08 -15.94
CA LEU A 15 6.68 23.99 -14.76
C LEU A 15 7.23 23.00 -13.72
N SER A 16 7.80 21.87 -14.17
CA SER A 16 8.45 20.93 -13.28
C SER A 16 9.69 21.52 -12.60
N TRP A 17 10.39 22.40 -13.26
CA TRP A 17 11.52 23.11 -12.69
C TRP A 17 11.08 24.06 -11.55
N LEU A 18 10.03 24.83 -11.82
CA LEU A 18 9.42 25.70 -10.80
C LEU A 18 8.91 24.90 -9.59
N TYR A 19 8.19 23.81 -9.83
CA TYR A 19 7.74 22.88 -8.80
C TYR A 19 8.94 22.30 -8.01
N GLY A 20 9.97 21.83 -8.74
CA GLY A 20 11.17 21.24 -8.17
C GLY A 20 11.95 22.20 -7.28
N THR A 21 12.09 23.47 -7.68
CA THR A 21 12.77 24.49 -6.86
C THR A 21 12.04 24.71 -5.53
N GLY A 22 10.71 24.78 -5.55
CA GLY A 22 9.89 24.88 -4.33
C GLY A 22 10.07 23.67 -3.40
N VAL A 23 10.02 22.46 -3.96
CA VAL A 23 10.23 21.22 -3.18
C VAL A 23 11.67 21.13 -2.65
N CYS A 24 12.67 21.48 -3.46
CA CYS A 24 14.08 21.50 -3.04
C CYS A 24 14.31 22.50 -1.92
N LEU A 25 13.76 23.71 -2.04
CA LEU A 25 13.86 24.74 -1.00
C LEU A 25 13.24 24.25 0.31
N ARG A 26 12.01 23.74 0.26
CA ARG A 26 11.34 23.15 1.42
C ARG A 26 12.21 22.06 2.07
N ASN A 27 12.77 21.15 1.28
CA ASN A 27 13.60 20.07 1.78
C ASN A 27 14.89 20.61 2.43
N LYS A 28 15.56 21.61 1.85
CA LYS A 28 16.71 22.28 2.44
C LYS A 28 16.38 22.96 3.75
N LEU A 29 15.21 23.58 3.88
CA LEU A 29 14.78 24.19 5.13
C LEU A 29 14.67 23.18 6.28
N PHE A 30 14.25 21.95 5.98
CA PHE A 30 14.31 20.84 6.94
C PHE A 30 15.75 20.40 7.24
N ASP A 31 16.61 20.32 6.22
CA ASP A 31 18.00 19.89 6.37
C ASP A 31 18.81 20.91 7.20
N TRP A 32 18.53 22.19 7.06
CA TRP A 32 19.12 23.27 7.85
C TRP A 32 18.49 23.44 9.24
N GLY A 33 17.41 22.70 9.55
CA GLY A 33 16.72 22.78 10.84
C GLY A 33 15.78 23.97 11.01
N TRP A 34 15.56 24.79 9.97
CA TRP A 34 14.60 25.90 10.00
C TRP A 34 13.16 25.37 10.11
N LEU A 35 12.84 24.29 9.43
CA LEU A 35 11.62 23.53 9.66
C LEU A 35 11.93 22.37 10.62
N ARG A 36 11.19 22.33 11.72
CA ARG A 36 11.43 21.35 12.79
C ARG A 36 10.91 19.97 12.41
N SER A 37 11.75 18.97 12.64
CA SER A 37 11.37 17.56 12.63
C SER A 37 11.39 17.02 14.06
N ARG A 38 10.41 16.21 14.42
CA ARG A 38 10.26 15.64 15.77
C ARG A 38 10.48 14.15 15.78
N SER A 39 11.29 13.66 16.69
CA SER A 39 11.41 12.23 17.04
C SER A 39 10.47 11.89 18.19
N PHE A 40 10.14 10.60 18.35
CA PHE A 40 9.24 10.09 19.36
C PHE A 40 9.90 8.93 20.13
N ASP A 41 9.47 8.72 21.37
CA ASP A 41 10.00 7.64 22.23
C ASP A 41 9.43 6.26 21.91
N VAL A 42 9.12 6.04 20.65
CA VAL A 42 8.62 4.79 20.09
C VAL A 42 9.23 4.61 18.69
N PRO A 43 9.57 3.38 18.27
CA PRO A 43 10.06 3.16 16.93
C PRO A 43 8.99 3.56 15.89
N VAL A 44 9.37 4.49 15.03
CA VAL A 44 8.53 4.97 13.93
C VAL A 44 9.13 4.48 12.62
N ILE A 45 8.38 3.69 11.87
CA ILE A 45 8.74 3.21 10.54
C ILE A 45 7.86 3.91 9.52
N CYS A 46 8.46 4.58 8.55
CA CYS A 46 7.75 5.24 7.46
C CYS A 46 7.81 4.39 6.19
N VAL A 47 6.67 3.99 5.68
CA VAL A 47 6.54 3.37 4.35
C VAL A 47 6.01 4.43 3.39
N GLY A 48 6.72 4.63 2.28
CA GLY A 48 6.29 5.63 1.33
C GLY A 48 6.99 5.54 -0.01
N ASN A 49 6.66 6.47 -0.87
CA ASN A 49 7.29 6.61 -2.19
C ASN A 49 7.49 8.09 -2.52
N ILE A 50 8.25 8.36 -3.57
CA ILE A 50 8.44 9.73 -4.11
C ILE A 50 7.70 9.94 -5.42
N ALA A 51 7.01 8.95 -5.96
CA ALA A 51 6.24 9.05 -7.19
C ALA A 51 4.73 9.02 -6.90
N VAL A 52 3.94 9.65 -7.76
CA VAL A 52 2.48 9.49 -7.77
C VAL A 52 2.13 8.14 -8.39
N GLY A 53 1.17 7.44 -7.81
CA GLY A 53 0.66 6.16 -8.30
C GLY A 53 0.84 5.02 -7.30
N GLY A 54 0.32 3.87 -7.67
CA GLY A 54 0.30 2.66 -6.83
C GLY A 54 1.65 1.93 -6.85
N THR A 55 2.58 2.29 -5.99
CA THR A 55 3.86 1.58 -5.81
C THR A 55 3.79 0.39 -4.85
N GLY A 56 2.58 0.03 -4.39
CA GLY A 56 2.41 -1.10 -3.47
C GLY A 56 2.59 -0.75 -1.99
N LYS A 57 2.37 0.51 -1.57
CA LYS A 57 2.50 0.94 -0.17
C LYS A 57 1.65 0.10 0.77
N THR A 58 0.35 0.03 0.54
CA THR A 58 -0.59 -0.69 1.41
C THR A 58 -0.21 -2.17 1.59
N PRO A 59 0.08 -2.97 0.54
CA PRO A 59 0.55 -4.34 0.73
C PRO A 59 1.83 -4.46 1.55
N HIS A 60 2.80 -3.53 1.40
CA HIS A 60 4.02 -3.55 2.21
C HIS A 60 3.75 -3.12 3.66
N THR A 61 2.86 -2.17 3.88
CA THR A 61 2.41 -1.81 5.24
C THR A 61 1.71 -2.98 5.90
N GLU A 62 0.83 -3.69 5.19
CA GLU A 62 0.17 -4.91 5.69
C GLU A 62 1.17 -6.04 6.00
N TYR A 63 2.19 -6.21 5.16
CA TYR A 63 3.28 -7.16 5.42
C TYR A 63 4.01 -6.84 6.74
N LEU A 64 4.34 -5.56 6.96
CA LEU A 64 5.00 -5.12 8.20
C LEU A 64 4.10 -5.28 9.42
N ILE A 65 2.81 -5.00 9.30
CA ILE A 65 1.83 -5.22 10.37
C ILE A 65 1.85 -6.71 10.77
N LYS A 66 1.67 -7.60 9.78
CA LYS A 66 1.67 -9.06 10.01
C LYS A 66 2.98 -9.54 10.63
N LEU A 67 4.12 -9.04 10.13
CA LEU A 67 5.44 -9.37 10.67
C LEU A 67 5.56 -8.98 12.16
N LEU A 68 5.22 -7.74 12.49
CA LEU A 68 5.38 -7.22 13.85
C LEU A 68 4.36 -7.82 14.84
N GLN A 69 3.12 -8.07 14.40
CA GLN A 69 2.12 -8.78 15.21
C GLN A 69 2.56 -10.21 15.55
N ASN A 70 3.16 -10.93 14.59
CA ASN A 70 3.68 -12.28 14.82
C ASN A 70 4.82 -12.30 15.86
N GLU A 71 5.52 -11.18 16.04
CA GLU A 71 6.55 -10.99 17.08
C GLU A 71 5.99 -10.47 18.41
N GLY A 72 4.66 -10.38 18.55
CA GLY A 72 3.97 -9.90 19.76
C GLY A 72 4.07 -8.40 19.98
N ILE A 73 4.38 -7.60 18.94
CA ILE A 73 4.53 -6.16 19.02
C ILE A 73 3.18 -5.48 18.76
N ASN A 74 2.75 -4.59 19.65
CA ASN A 74 1.52 -3.83 19.51
C ASN A 74 1.72 -2.69 18.51
N VAL A 75 1.30 -2.92 17.28
CA VAL A 75 1.47 -1.98 16.17
C VAL A 75 0.32 -0.98 16.10
N ALA A 76 0.66 0.28 15.86
CA ALA A 76 -0.28 1.29 15.39
C ALA A 76 0.06 1.73 13.97
N THR A 77 -0.95 1.97 13.14
CA THR A 77 -0.77 2.61 11.83
C THR A 77 -1.33 4.02 11.85
N LEU A 78 -0.64 4.95 11.20
CA LEU A 78 -1.08 6.32 11.06
C LEU A 78 -0.89 6.79 9.62
N SER A 79 -1.98 7.22 9.01
CA SER A 79 -1.99 7.77 7.65
C SER A 79 -2.71 9.12 7.59
N ARG A 80 -2.80 9.71 6.40
CA ARG A 80 -3.57 10.95 6.17
C ARG A 80 -5.08 10.69 6.09
N GLY A 81 -5.47 9.50 5.68
CA GLY A 81 -6.83 9.22 5.28
C GLY A 81 -7.17 9.93 3.96
N TYR A 82 -6.50 9.52 2.87
CA TYR A 82 -6.73 10.13 1.56
C TYR A 82 -8.20 10.05 1.15
N LYS A 83 -8.75 11.15 0.60
CA LYS A 83 -10.17 11.32 0.21
C LYS A 83 -11.21 11.15 1.34
N ARG A 84 -10.82 11.07 2.62
CA ARG A 84 -11.79 11.09 3.72
C ARG A 84 -12.54 12.43 3.78
N LYS A 85 -13.78 12.40 4.26
CA LYS A 85 -14.59 13.61 4.44
C LYS A 85 -14.37 14.27 5.81
N SER A 86 -13.80 13.55 6.76
CA SER A 86 -13.50 14.01 8.12
C SER A 86 -12.19 14.80 8.18
N LYS A 87 -11.94 15.51 9.28
CA LYS A 87 -10.70 16.24 9.58
C LYS A 87 -10.19 15.90 10.96
N GLY A 88 -8.89 16.15 11.20
CA GLY A 88 -8.23 15.94 12.48
C GLY A 88 -7.98 14.47 12.79
N TYR A 89 -7.63 14.17 14.04
CA TYR A 89 -7.35 12.84 14.51
C TYR A 89 -8.61 11.98 14.63
N ILE A 90 -8.58 10.79 14.07
CA ILE A 90 -9.61 9.76 14.26
C ILE A 90 -8.93 8.42 14.49
N LEU A 91 -9.24 7.78 15.61
CA LEU A 91 -8.91 6.38 15.85
C LEU A 91 -10.03 5.50 15.24
N ALA A 92 -9.67 4.59 14.37
CA ALA A 92 -10.61 3.69 13.72
C ALA A 92 -11.18 2.67 14.71
N THR A 93 -12.50 2.51 14.64
CA THR A 93 -13.26 1.48 15.37
C THR A 93 -13.84 0.47 14.38
N ALA A 94 -14.50 -0.57 14.87
CA ALA A 94 -15.23 -1.52 14.02
C ALA A 94 -16.36 -0.85 13.20
N GLU A 95 -16.90 0.27 13.69
CA GLU A 95 -17.99 1.03 13.06
C GLU A 95 -17.48 2.14 12.12
N SER A 96 -16.16 2.28 11.96
CA SER A 96 -15.59 3.29 11.07
C SER A 96 -15.95 2.97 9.63
N SER A 97 -16.24 4.02 8.84
CA SER A 97 -16.53 3.90 7.41
C SER A 97 -15.38 4.43 6.56
N VAL A 98 -15.35 4.02 5.30
CA VAL A 98 -14.41 4.55 4.29
C VAL A 98 -14.48 6.08 4.20
N GLN A 99 -15.68 6.65 4.27
CA GLN A 99 -15.86 8.11 4.22
C GLN A 99 -15.25 8.82 5.42
N LYS A 100 -15.16 8.14 6.58
CA LYS A 100 -14.64 8.70 7.82
C LYS A 100 -13.14 8.61 7.92
N ILE A 101 -12.51 7.53 7.46
CA ILE A 101 -11.08 7.30 7.63
C ILE A 101 -10.29 7.13 6.31
N GLY A 102 -10.97 6.95 5.17
CA GLY A 102 -10.36 6.69 3.86
C GLY A 102 -10.22 5.20 3.54
N ASP A 103 -10.01 4.88 2.26
CA ASP A 103 -9.97 3.49 1.75
C ASP A 103 -8.88 2.64 2.41
N GLU A 104 -7.63 3.12 2.36
CA GLU A 104 -6.46 2.36 2.82
C GLU A 104 -6.49 2.07 4.33
N PRO A 105 -6.75 3.06 5.23
CA PRO A 105 -6.92 2.79 6.65
C PRO A 105 -8.10 1.88 6.97
N TYR A 106 -9.19 2.00 6.19
CA TYR A 106 -10.34 1.12 6.35
C TYR A 106 -9.99 -0.32 5.97
N GLN A 107 -9.28 -0.54 4.85
CA GLN A 107 -8.78 -1.85 4.43
C GLN A 107 -7.91 -2.47 5.53
N ILE A 108 -6.92 -1.71 6.02
CA ILE A 108 -6.02 -2.16 7.10
C ILE A 108 -6.81 -2.53 8.35
N LYS A 109 -7.77 -1.68 8.79
CA LYS A 109 -8.58 -1.97 9.99
C LYS A 109 -9.46 -3.21 9.81
N SER A 110 -10.02 -3.41 8.64
CA SER A 110 -10.86 -4.57 8.32
C SER A 110 -10.06 -5.87 8.29
N LYS A 111 -8.81 -5.83 7.81
CA LYS A 111 -7.91 -6.99 7.69
C LYS A 111 -7.20 -7.31 9.01
N PHE A 112 -6.91 -6.29 9.81
CA PHE A 112 -6.22 -6.39 11.10
C PHE A 112 -7.04 -5.71 12.21
N PRO A 113 -8.10 -6.35 12.70
CA PRO A 113 -9.01 -5.73 13.67
C PRO A 113 -8.35 -5.39 15.00
N ASP A 114 -7.28 -6.10 15.37
CA ASP A 114 -6.62 -5.98 16.67
C ASP A 114 -5.62 -4.82 16.76
N ILE A 115 -5.16 -4.25 15.62
CA ILE A 115 -4.23 -3.13 15.65
C ILE A 115 -4.94 -1.79 15.84
N ARG A 116 -4.16 -0.80 16.26
CA ARG A 116 -4.60 0.59 16.30
C ARG A 116 -4.40 1.23 14.93
N VAL A 117 -5.49 1.62 14.28
CA VAL A 117 -5.44 2.35 13.01
C VAL A 117 -5.94 3.76 13.26
N ALA A 118 -5.13 4.75 12.95
CA ALA A 118 -5.49 6.16 13.11
C ALA A 118 -5.23 6.96 11.83
N VAL A 119 -5.96 8.04 11.69
CA VAL A 119 -5.76 9.02 10.63
C VAL A 119 -5.66 10.42 11.20
N ASP A 120 -4.72 11.21 10.68
CA ASP A 120 -4.54 12.62 11.04
C ASP A 120 -3.75 13.32 9.93
N GLU A 121 -4.07 14.55 9.57
CA GLU A 121 -3.25 15.38 8.68
C GLU A 121 -1.93 15.77 9.34
N ASN A 122 -1.93 16.00 10.64
CA ASN A 122 -0.75 16.28 11.46
C ASN A 122 -0.25 14.98 12.11
N ARG A 123 0.73 14.31 11.46
CA ARG A 123 1.27 13.03 11.95
C ARG A 123 1.93 13.16 13.32
N CYS A 124 2.53 14.32 13.67
CA CYS A 124 3.10 14.51 15.00
C CYS A 124 2.02 14.43 16.08
N HIS A 125 0.91 15.14 15.89
CA HIS A 125 -0.25 15.11 16.78
C HIS A 125 -0.88 13.70 16.83
N GLY A 126 -1.01 13.04 15.66
CA GLY A 126 -1.55 11.68 15.61
C GLY A 126 -0.70 10.66 16.38
N ILE A 127 0.64 10.75 16.31
CA ILE A 127 1.54 9.90 17.09
C ILE A 127 1.38 10.19 18.58
N GLU A 128 1.36 11.45 18.99
CA GLU A 128 1.16 11.83 20.40
C GLU A 128 -0.10 11.18 20.97
N LEU A 129 -1.22 11.29 20.27
CA LEU A 129 -2.48 10.69 20.71
C LEU A 129 -2.43 9.15 20.74
N LEU A 130 -1.78 8.52 19.75
CA LEU A 130 -1.57 7.07 19.78
C LEU A 130 -0.78 6.62 20.99
N LEU A 131 0.22 7.38 21.43
CA LEU A 131 1.05 7.08 22.60
C LEU A 131 0.32 7.27 23.94
N THR A 132 -0.82 7.97 23.96
CA THR A 132 -1.66 8.03 25.17
C THR A 132 -2.45 6.77 25.45
N LEU A 133 -2.57 5.88 24.45
CA LEU A 133 -3.30 4.62 24.56
C LEU A 133 -2.52 3.63 25.42
N LYS A 134 -3.14 3.10 26.49
CA LYS A 134 -2.48 2.25 27.47
C LYS A 134 -2.85 0.77 27.40
N ASN A 135 -3.99 0.41 26.80
CA ASN A 135 -4.51 -0.95 26.79
C ASN A 135 -4.85 -1.46 25.38
N PRO A 136 -3.93 -2.16 24.69
CA PRO A 136 -2.50 -2.24 24.97
C PRO A 136 -1.77 -0.94 24.62
N ALA A 137 -0.61 -0.71 25.24
CA ALA A 137 0.28 0.39 24.82
C ALA A 137 0.81 0.13 23.40
N VAL A 138 1.12 1.21 22.68
CA VAL A 138 1.69 1.13 21.33
C VAL A 138 3.19 0.94 21.42
N ASP A 139 3.70 -0.15 20.84
CA ASP A 139 5.13 -0.50 20.82
C ASP A 139 5.84 -0.02 19.56
N ALA A 140 5.12 0.12 18.44
CA ALA A 140 5.65 0.63 17.18
C ALA A 140 4.59 1.37 16.37
N VAL A 141 4.99 2.42 15.64
CA VAL A 141 4.12 3.19 14.75
C VAL A 141 4.57 3.03 13.31
N LEU A 142 3.68 2.57 12.45
CA LEU A 142 3.85 2.52 11.00
C LEU A 142 3.16 3.74 10.37
N LEU A 143 3.94 4.57 9.68
CA LEU A 143 3.41 5.69 8.92
C LEU A 143 3.21 5.26 7.46
N ASP A 144 1.98 5.28 7.00
CA ASP A 144 1.64 4.97 5.62
C ASP A 144 1.56 6.25 4.78
N ASP A 145 2.23 6.25 3.62
CA ASP A 145 2.38 7.38 2.68
C ASP A 145 2.82 8.69 3.36
N ALA A 146 3.86 8.62 4.18
CA ALA A 146 4.34 9.77 4.94
C ALA A 146 5.77 10.22 4.58
N PHE A 147 6.37 9.70 3.51
CA PHE A 147 7.77 10.01 3.15
C PHE A 147 8.01 11.52 2.91
N GLN A 148 7.00 12.26 2.43
CA GLN A 148 7.03 13.70 2.27
C GLN A 148 6.73 14.48 3.58
N HIS A 149 6.23 13.80 4.63
CA HIS A 149 5.83 14.45 5.88
C HIS A 149 7.02 14.57 6.86
N ARG A 150 8.00 15.42 6.51
CA ARG A 150 9.28 15.56 7.20
C ARG A 150 9.19 16.17 8.61
N HIS A 151 8.03 16.61 9.05
CA HIS A 151 7.82 17.03 10.46
C HIS A 151 7.97 15.86 11.44
N VAL A 152 7.72 14.63 11.02
CA VAL A 152 8.09 13.44 11.78
C VAL A 152 9.44 12.95 11.30
N LYS A 153 10.39 12.80 12.24
CA LYS A 153 11.66 12.13 12.01
C LYS A 153 11.49 10.65 12.31
N ALA A 154 11.07 9.88 11.31
CA ALA A 154 11.02 8.42 11.43
C ALA A 154 12.44 7.88 11.61
N GLY A 155 12.60 6.88 12.50
CA GLY A 155 13.90 6.25 12.70
C GLY A 155 14.25 5.25 11.59
N MET A 156 13.22 4.74 10.88
CA MET A 156 13.40 3.91 9.69
C MET A 156 12.47 4.39 8.57
N ASN A 157 13.04 4.67 7.41
CA ASN A 157 12.32 5.04 6.20
C ASN A 157 12.47 3.96 5.14
N ILE A 158 11.37 3.39 4.70
CA ILE A 158 11.27 2.41 3.62
C ILE A 158 10.70 3.11 2.41
N LEU A 159 11.51 3.21 1.35
CA LEU A 159 11.15 3.85 0.10
C LEU A 159 10.82 2.80 -0.95
N LEU A 160 9.63 2.88 -1.52
CA LEU A 160 9.18 1.99 -2.59
C LEU A 160 9.38 2.63 -3.97
N THR A 161 9.88 1.85 -4.91
CA THR A 161 9.96 2.22 -6.33
C THR A 161 9.45 1.07 -7.20
N ASP A 162 8.68 1.40 -8.24
CA ASP A 162 8.08 0.41 -9.14
C ASP A 162 9.14 -0.10 -10.13
N TYR A 163 9.22 -1.42 -10.34
CA TYR A 163 10.14 -2.07 -11.29
C TYR A 163 9.96 -1.52 -12.71
N HIS A 164 8.72 -1.31 -13.13
CA HIS A 164 8.39 -0.82 -14.48
C HIS A 164 8.65 0.68 -14.64
N ARG A 165 8.93 1.40 -13.56
CA ARG A 165 9.18 2.83 -13.55
C ARG A 165 10.03 3.21 -12.34
N LEU A 166 11.33 3.02 -12.47
CA LEU A 166 12.26 3.35 -11.40
C LEU A 166 12.27 4.86 -11.12
N LEU A 167 12.42 5.22 -9.86
CA LEU A 167 12.46 6.63 -9.43
C LEU A 167 13.57 7.45 -10.12
N CYS A 168 14.64 6.80 -10.58
CA CYS A 168 15.74 7.44 -11.29
C CYS A 168 15.47 7.67 -12.80
N GLU A 169 14.40 7.09 -13.34
CA GLU A 169 14.01 7.17 -14.75
C GLU A 169 12.81 8.09 -14.96
N ASP A 170 12.32 8.74 -13.92
CA ASP A 170 11.13 9.57 -13.95
C ASP A 170 11.46 11.05 -13.70
N ALA A 171 10.57 11.93 -14.14
CA ALA A 171 10.67 13.37 -13.97
C ALA A 171 9.73 13.89 -12.88
N LEU A 172 10.01 15.09 -12.40
CA LEU A 172 9.14 15.79 -11.45
C LEU A 172 7.79 16.13 -12.07
N LEU A 173 6.78 16.23 -11.22
CA LEU A 173 5.47 16.78 -11.59
C LEU A 173 5.64 18.21 -12.14
N PRO A 174 4.87 18.60 -13.16
CA PRO A 174 3.87 17.83 -13.90
C PRO A 174 4.43 17.07 -15.11
N ALA A 175 5.71 17.17 -15.46
CA ALA A 175 6.30 16.51 -16.63
C ALA A 175 6.36 14.98 -16.47
N GLY A 176 6.63 14.50 -15.26
CA GLY A 176 6.62 13.11 -14.86
C GLY A 176 5.72 12.87 -13.66
N ARG A 177 6.05 11.89 -12.83
CA ARG A 177 5.25 11.50 -11.65
C ARG A 177 5.96 11.71 -10.31
N LEU A 178 7.19 12.23 -10.29
CA LEU A 178 7.89 12.44 -9.04
C LEU A 178 7.30 13.62 -8.26
N ARG A 179 6.94 13.38 -6.99
CA ARG A 179 6.49 14.39 -6.01
C ARG A 179 7.66 15.20 -5.46
N GLU A 180 8.88 14.63 -5.54
CA GLU A 180 10.12 15.24 -5.10
C GLU A 180 11.30 14.68 -5.92
N PRO A 181 12.45 15.40 -5.98
CA PRO A 181 13.61 14.93 -6.74
C PRO A 181 14.08 13.54 -6.31
N ALA A 182 14.64 12.76 -7.26
CA ALA A 182 15.14 11.43 -7.01
C ALA A 182 16.19 11.35 -5.88
N CYS A 183 16.91 12.44 -5.58
CA CYS A 183 17.82 12.53 -4.43
C CYS A 183 17.07 12.41 -3.08
N GLY A 184 15.76 12.60 -3.03
CA GLY A 184 14.94 12.30 -1.86
C GLY A 184 15.12 10.89 -1.32
N LYS A 185 15.52 9.92 -2.17
CA LYS A 185 15.87 8.55 -1.80
C LYS A 185 16.95 8.47 -0.71
N ASN A 186 17.81 9.50 -0.61
CA ASN A 186 18.90 9.54 0.36
C ASN A 186 18.43 9.56 1.82
N ARG A 187 17.15 9.83 2.07
CA ARG A 187 16.57 9.76 3.42
C ARG A 187 16.14 8.35 3.81
N ALA A 188 16.07 7.42 2.86
CA ALA A 188 15.65 6.06 3.12
C ALA A 188 16.80 5.19 3.60
N GLN A 189 16.59 4.37 4.62
CA GLN A 189 17.47 3.29 5.04
C GLN A 189 17.26 2.03 4.20
N ILE A 190 16.01 1.82 3.77
CA ILE A 190 15.62 0.67 2.95
C ILE A 190 14.97 1.19 1.67
N VAL A 191 15.40 0.65 0.53
CA VAL A 191 14.75 0.86 -0.78
C VAL A 191 14.24 -0.49 -1.27
N ILE A 192 12.97 -0.55 -1.67
CA ILE A 192 12.37 -1.77 -2.22
C ILE A 192 11.92 -1.50 -3.65
N VAL A 193 12.44 -2.29 -4.59
CA VAL A 193 11.92 -2.35 -5.95
C VAL A 193 10.74 -3.30 -5.94
N THR A 194 9.56 -2.78 -6.19
CA THR A 194 8.28 -3.49 -6.07
C THR A 194 7.76 -3.94 -7.43
N LYS A 195 6.82 -4.88 -7.44
CA LYS A 195 6.17 -5.41 -8.65
C LYS A 195 7.16 -5.99 -9.66
N CYS A 196 8.21 -6.63 -9.15
CA CYS A 196 9.11 -7.36 -10.03
C CYS A 196 8.35 -8.50 -10.73
N PRO A 197 8.61 -8.73 -12.02
CA PRO A 197 8.01 -9.84 -12.75
C PRO A 197 8.57 -11.19 -12.28
N ASP A 198 7.86 -12.28 -12.60
CA ASP A 198 8.27 -13.63 -12.20
C ASP A 198 9.53 -14.10 -12.93
N ASP A 199 9.74 -13.63 -14.14
CA ASP A 199 10.84 -13.97 -15.04
C ASP A 199 12.05 -13.02 -14.94
N ILE A 200 12.15 -12.21 -13.86
CA ILE A 200 13.27 -11.28 -13.64
C ILE A 200 14.61 -12.04 -13.65
N LYS A 201 15.54 -11.59 -14.48
CA LYS A 201 16.85 -12.25 -14.66
C LYS A 201 17.88 -11.72 -13.66
N PRO A 202 18.88 -12.52 -13.28
CA PRO A 202 19.98 -12.07 -12.41
C PRO A 202 20.67 -10.80 -12.88
N ILE A 203 20.79 -10.59 -14.20
CA ILE A 203 21.39 -9.38 -14.76
C ILE A 203 20.54 -8.13 -14.49
N ASP A 204 19.21 -8.25 -14.45
CA ASP A 204 18.31 -7.12 -14.21
C ASP A 204 18.50 -6.56 -12.79
N PHE A 205 18.71 -7.43 -11.78
CA PHE A 205 19.03 -6.98 -10.42
C PHE A 205 20.27 -6.09 -10.39
N ASN A 206 21.33 -6.50 -11.10
CA ASN A 206 22.58 -5.74 -11.18
C ASN A 206 22.40 -4.39 -11.91
N ILE A 207 21.63 -4.39 -13.00
CA ILE A 207 21.34 -3.17 -13.76
C ILE A 207 20.56 -2.18 -12.89
N ILE A 208 19.51 -2.65 -12.21
CA ILE A 208 18.66 -1.81 -11.34
C ILE A 208 19.48 -1.26 -10.18
N THR A 209 20.31 -2.09 -9.53
CA THR A 209 21.19 -1.68 -8.43
C THR A 209 22.10 -0.55 -8.86
N LYS A 210 22.75 -0.67 -10.03
CA LYS A 210 23.61 0.38 -10.59
C LYS A 210 22.83 1.65 -10.93
N ARG A 211 21.63 1.54 -11.52
CA ARG A 211 20.79 2.69 -11.88
C ARG A 211 20.29 3.44 -10.65
N LEU A 212 19.89 2.74 -9.60
CA LEU A 212 19.44 3.36 -8.37
C LEU A 212 20.59 4.10 -7.66
N ASN A 213 21.82 3.67 -7.81
CA ASN A 213 23.01 4.30 -7.24
C ASN A 213 22.79 4.68 -5.77
N LEU A 214 22.61 3.67 -4.92
CA LEU A 214 22.33 3.83 -3.49
C LEU A 214 23.64 4.05 -2.71
N TYR A 215 23.53 4.72 -1.58
CA TYR A 215 24.63 4.87 -0.64
C TYR A 215 24.88 3.57 0.14
N PRO A 216 26.10 3.35 0.69
CA PRO A 216 26.45 2.10 1.40
C PRO A 216 25.58 1.81 2.66
N TYR A 217 24.98 2.84 3.25
CA TYR A 217 24.08 2.67 4.41
C TYR A 217 22.66 2.24 4.02
N GLN A 218 22.32 2.26 2.73
CA GLN A 218 21.00 1.90 2.22
C GLN A 218 20.97 0.44 1.82
N GLN A 219 19.93 -0.25 2.21
CA GLN A 219 19.68 -1.64 1.83
C GLN A 219 18.68 -1.69 0.69
N LEU A 220 18.97 -2.51 -0.32
CA LEU A 220 18.12 -2.71 -1.48
C LEU A 220 17.48 -4.09 -1.43
N TYR A 221 16.17 -4.11 -1.58
CA TYR A 221 15.38 -5.33 -1.69
C TYR A 221 14.54 -5.30 -2.95
N PHE A 222 14.13 -6.48 -3.40
CA PHE A 222 13.24 -6.68 -4.52
C PHE A 222 12.03 -7.47 -4.05
N SER A 223 10.84 -7.04 -4.45
CA SER A 223 9.60 -7.72 -4.10
C SER A 223 8.67 -7.85 -5.30
N ARG A 224 7.87 -8.89 -5.29
CA ARG A 224 6.76 -9.08 -6.22
C ARG A 224 5.46 -9.25 -5.48
N PHE A 225 4.37 -9.07 -6.20
CA PHE A 225 3.05 -9.42 -5.71
C PHE A 225 2.79 -10.89 -6.00
N ARG A 226 2.34 -11.60 -4.99
CA ARG A 226 1.71 -12.90 -5.14
C ARG A 226 0.24 -12.78 -4.82
N TYR A 227 -0.56 -13.48 -5.57
CA TYR A 227 -1.97 -13.60 -5.25
C TYR A 227 -2.19 -14.77 -4.30
N GLY A 228 -2.96 -14.54 -3.25
CA GLY A 228 -3.32 -15.56 -2.28
C GLY A 228 -4.55 -16.37 -2.71
N SER A 229 -5.05 -17.19 -1.82
CA SER A 229 -6.28 -17.96 -2.07
C SER A 229 -7.51 -17.05 -2.08
N LEU A 230 -8.49 -17.34 -2.92
CA LEU A 230 -9.77 -16.64 -2.96
C LEU A 230 -10.45 -16.68 -1.59
N MET A 231 -10.82 -15.53 -1.09
CA MET A 231 -11.51 -15.37 0.20
C MET A 231 -12.94 -14.83 -0.04
N PRO A 232 -13.97 -15.41 0.59
CA PRO A 232 -15.31 -14.87 0.46
C PRO A 232 -15.40 -13.48 1.09
N LEU A 233 -16.03 -12.53 0.39
CA LEU A 233 -16.28 -11.19 0.94
C LEU A 233 -17.30 -11.21 2.09
N PHE A 234 -18.25 -12.15 2.03
CA PHE A 234 -19.29 -12.39 3.02
C PHE A 234 -19.23 -13.85 3.49
N PRO A 235 -18.35 -14.18 4.46
CA PRO A 235 -18.12 -15.56 4.88
C PRO A 235 -19.38 -16.27 5.37
N GLU A 236 -20.28 -15.53 6.02
CA GLU A 236 -21.56 -16.04 6.54
C GLU A 236 -22.57 -16.44 5.46
N LYS A 237 -22.38 -15.96 4.22
CA LYS A 237 -23.27 -16.23 3.07
C LYS A 237 -22.61 -17.09 1.99
N ALA A 238 -21.31 -17.25 2.05
CA ALA A 238 -20.55 -17.96 1.04
C ALA A 238 -20.80 -19.47 1.09
N LYS A 239 -20.71 -20.09 -0.08
CA LYS A 239 -20.81 -21.56 -0.22
C LYS A 239 -19.53 -22.31 0.23
N GLY A 240 -18.65 -21.67 1.00
CA GLY A 240 -17.39 -22.22 1.49
C GLY A 240 -16.15 -21.65 0.79
N ARG A 241 -14.96 -22.24 1.09
CA ARG A 241 -13.73 -21.94 0.35
C ARG A 241 -13.85 -22.51 -1.04
N ILE A 242 -13.55 -21.72 -2.06
CA ILE A 242 -13.53 -22.16 -3.44
C ILE A 242 -12.09 -22.41 -3.85
N THR A 243 -11.82 -23.61 -4.31
CA THR A 243 -10.66 -23.93 -5.14
C THR A 243 -11.17 -23.97 -6.57
N CYS A 244 -10.66 -23.07 -7.42
CA CYS A 244 -11.06 -23.06 -8.83
C CYS A 244 -10.67 -24.37 -9.48
N THR A 245 -11.62 -24.99 -10.19
CA THR A 245 -11.46 -26.29 -10.89
C THR A 245 -11.27 -26.10 -12.40
N GLY A 246 -11.37 -24.87 -12.89
CA GLY A 246 -11.26 -24.49 -14.29
C GLY A 246 -12.59 -24.32 -15.02
N ASP A 247 -13.70 -24.75 -14.39
CA ASP A 247 -15.05 -24.70 -14.99
C ASP A 247 -15.83 -23.43 -14.61
N GLU A 248 -15.25 -22.58 -13.76
CA GLU A 248 -15.93 -21.39 -13.27
C GLU A 248 -16.06 -20.34 -14.35
N GLN A 249 -17.21 -19.67 -14.34
CA GLN A 249 -17.46 -18.44 -15.09
C GLN A 249 -17.20 -17.26 -14.17
N VAL A 250 -16.17 -16.49 -14.43
CA VAL A 250 -15.75 -15.39 -13.55
C VAL A 250 -16.14 -14.04 -14.13
N LEU A 251 -16.83 -13.22 -13.33
CA LEU A 251 -16.91 -11.79 -13.52
C LEU A 251 -15.84 -11.14 -12.67
N LEU A 252 -14.79 -10.62 -13.30
CA LEU A 252 -13.73 -9.88 -12.61
C LEU A 252 -14.11 -8.42 -12.55
N VAL A 253 -14.40 -7.91 -11.34
CA VAL A 253 -14.78 -6.52 -11.08
C VAL A 253 -13.61 -5.80 -10.46
N THR A 254 -13.10 -4.76 -11.09
CA THR A 254 -11.92 -4.05 -10.59
C THR A 254 -11.92 -2.56 -10.95
N GLY A 255 -11.51 -1.72 -9.96
CA GLY A 255 -11.28 -0.29 -10.10
C GLY A 255 -9.85 0.09 -9.69
N ILE A 256 -8.84 -0.58 -10.27
CA ILE A 256 -7.43 -0.31 -10.02
C ILE A 256 -6.73 0.22 -11.27
N ALA A 257 -5.65 0.98 -11.07
CA ALA A 257 -4.91 1.66 -12.15
C ALA A 257 -4.27 0.71 -13.19
N SER A 258 -4.02 -0.56 -12.85
CA SER A 258 -3.37 -1.53 -13.75
C SER A 258 -3.96 -2.93 -13.50
N PRO A 259 -5.06 -3.29 -14.19
CA PRO A 259 -5.74 -4.57 -13.99
C PRO A 259 -5.07 -5.76 -14.70
N ALA A 260 -4.17 -5.53 -15.66
CA ALA A 260 -3.61 -6.59 -16.49
C ALA A 260 -2.99 -7.77 -15.71
N PRO A 261 -2.13 -7.56 -14.68
CA PRO A 261 -1.60 -8.68 -13.91
C PRO A 261 -2.68 -9.48 -13.17
N LEU A 262 -3.71 -8.80 -12.68
CA LEU A 262 -4.85 -9.45 -12.02
C LEU A 262 -5.67 -10.29 -13.00
N VAL A 263 -5.86 -9.80 -14.23
CA VAL A 263 -6.56 -10.53 -15.29
C VAL A 263 -5.79 -11.79 -15.67
N GLU A 264 -4.46 -11.69 -15.81
CA GLU A 264 -3.59 -12.83 -16.11
C GLU A 264 -3.66 -13.89 -15.01
N GLU A 265 -3.61 -13.46 -13.75
CA GLU A 265 -3.74 -14.35 -12.60
C GLU A 265 -5.08 -15.08 -12.60
N VAL A 266 -6.20 -14.36 -12.75
CA VAL A 266 -7.54 -14.98 -12.74
C VAL A 266 -7.72 -15.91 -13.94
N LYS A 267 -7.14 -15.59 -15.11
CA LYS A 267 -7.13 -16.47 -16.29
C LYS A 267 -6.32 -17.75 -16.07
N SER A 268 -5.39 -17.78 -15.14
CA SER A 268 -4.69 -19.02 -14.78
C SER A 268 -5.58 -20.00 -14.01
N TYR A 269 -6.65 -19.52 -13.37
CA TYR A 269 -7.62 -20.34 -12.66
C TYR A 269 -8.72 -20.88 -13.56
N THR A 270 -9.19 -20.07 -14.52
CA THR A 270 -10.22 -20.42 -15.48
C THR A 270 -10.08 -19.62 -16.77
N PRO A 271 -10.34 -20.22 -17.95
CA PRO A 271 -10.31 -19.48 -19.22
C PRO A 271 -11.50 -18.52 -19.40
N SER A 272 -12.57 -18.70 -18.62
CA SER A 272 -13.83 -17.98 -18.77
C SER A 272 -13.91 -16.76 -17.86
N VAL A 273 -13.18 -15.70 -18.21
CA VAL A 273 -13.11 -14.44 -17.44
C VAL A 273 -13.72 -13.29 -18.21
N ASN A 274 -14.77 -12.70 -17.67
CA ASN A 274 -15.37 -11.46 -18.15
C ASN A 274 -14.87 -10.30 -17.27
N LEU A 275 -14.17 -9.33 -17.87
CA LEU A 275 -13.66 -8.15 -17.16
C LEU A 275 -14.70 -7.04 -17.15
N LEU A 276 -14.99 -6.51 -15.96
CA LEU A 276 -15.73 -5.27 -15.75
C LEU A 276 -14.81 -4.28 -15.06
N GLU A 277 -14.25 -3.37 -15.85
CA GLU A 277 -13.25 -2.41 -15.41
C GLU A 277 -13.88 -1.05 -15.09
N PHE A 278 -13.50 -0.49 -13.94
CA PHE A 278 -13.83 0.85 -13.48
C PHE A 278 -12.57 1.70 -13.32
N GLY A 279 -12.72 3.01 -13.20
CA GLY A 279 -11.60 3.90 -12.94
C GLY A 279 -10.91 3.65 -11.59
N ASP A 280 -9.63 4.03 -11.46
CA ASP A 280 -8.92 3.91 -10.18
C ASP A 280 -9.60 4.75 -9.09
N HIS A 281 -9.76 4.15 -7.91
CA HIS A 281 -10.53 4.72 -6.79
C HIS A 281 -12.01 4.99 -7.11
N HIS A 282 -12.61 4.16 -7.95
CA HIS A 282 -14.03 4.28 -8.29
C HIS A 282 -14.92 4.06 -7.06
N ASP A 283 -15.87 4.97 -6.87
CA ASP A 283 -16.89 4.85 -5.82
C ASP A 283 -18.14 4.22 -6.46
N PHE A 284 -18.42 2.97 -6.12
CA PHE A 284 -19.52 2.22 -6.73
C PHE A 284 -20.87 2.86 -6.39
N GLY A 285 -21.61 3.25 -7.41
CA GLY A 285 -22.97 3.76 -7.28
C GLY A 285 -24.03 2.69 -7.60
N GLU A 286 -25.30 3.04 -7.44
CA GLU A 286 -26.42 2.10 -7.73
C GLU A 286 -26.39 1.58 -9.17
N LYS A 287 -26.04 2.43 -10.15
CA LYS A 287 -25.93 2.04 -11.56
C LYS A 287 -24.85 1.02 -11.79
N ASP A 288 -23.75 1.12 -11.05
CA ASP A 288 -22.62 0.19 -11.15
C ASP A 288 -23.01 -1.17 -10.56
N LEU A 289 -23.73 -1.19 -9.43
CA LEU A 289 -24.23 -2.43 -8.83
C LEU A 289 -25.24 -3.13 -9.74
N LEU A 290 -26.15 -2.39 -10.38
CA LEU A 290 -27.08 -2.95 -11.37
C LEU A 290 -26.33 -3.50 -12.59
N LEU A 291 -25.23 -2.84 -13.00
CA LEU A 291 -24.38 -3.32 -14.09
C LEU A 291 -23.67 -4.62 -13.71
N ILE A 292 -23.09 -4.69 -12.48
CA ILE A 292 -22.46 -5.91 -11.94
C ILE A 292 -23.47 -7.04 -11.90
N GLU A 293 -24.68 -6.81 -11.39
CA GLU A 293 -25.74 -7.82 -11.33
C GLU A 293 -26.15 -8.29 -12.72
N LYS A 294 -26.36 -7.37 -13.66
CA LYS A 294 -26.69 -7.69 -15.06
C LYS A 294 -25.59 -8.55 -15.70
N GLN A 295 -24.34 -8.17 -15.56
CA GLN A 295 -23.21 -8.92 -16.13
C GLN A 295 -23.06 -10.31 -15.48
N PHE A 296 -23.24 -10.40 -14.18
CA PHE A 296 -23.22 -11.67 -13.45
C PHE A 296 -24.32 -12.61 -13.93
N ASN A 297 -25.54 -12.09 -14.16
CA ASN A 297 -26.66 -12.89 -14.63
C ASN A 297 -26.52 -13.35 -16.09
N LEU A 298 -25.67 -12.71 -16.88
CA LEU A 298 -25.34 -13.14 -18.25
C LEU A 298 -24.33 -14.33 -18.28
N LEU A 299 -23.63 -14.58 -17.17
CA LEU A 299 -22.74 -15.75 -17.09
C LEU A 299 -23.55 -17.05 -17.19
N LYS A 300 -23.04 -17.99 -17.98
CA LYS A 300 -23.68 -19.29 -18.22
C LYS A 300 -23.15 -20.34 -17.24
N GLY A 301 -24.00 -21.30 -16.87
CA GLY A 301 -23.60 -22.42 -16.01
C GLY A 301 -23.86 -22.18 -14.51
N ASN A 302 -23.54 -23.19 -13.70
CA ASN A 302 -23.83 -23.22 -12.27
C ASN A 302 -22.68 -22.70 -11.39
N ASN A 303 -21.43 -22.75 -11.91
CA ASN A 303 -20.24 -22.34 -11.20
C ASN A 303 -19.87 -20.90 -11.58
N ARG A 304 -20.59 -19.92 -11.02
CA ARG A 304 -20.39 -18.50 -11.32
C ARG A 304 -19.78 -17.80 -10.11
N LEU A 305 -18.78 -16.94 -10.35
CA LEU A 305 -18.08 -16.18 -9.33
C LEU A 305 -17.94 -14.72 -9.74
N ILE A 306 -17.97 -13.84 -8.75
CA ILE A 306 -17.49 -12.45 -8.85
C ILE A 306 -16.18 -12.39 -8.11
N ILE A 307 -15.09 -12.05 -8.80
CA ILE A 307 -13.79 -11.82 -8.18
C ILE A 307 -13.49 -10.33 -8.18
N THR A 308 -12.99 -9.82 -7.05
CA THR A 308 -12.62 -8.41 -6.94
C THR A 308 -11.32 -8.26 -6.13
N THR A 309 -10.76 -7.04 -6.13
CA THR A 309 -9.56 -6.70 -5.34
C THR A 309 -9.92 -6.39 -3.88
N GLU A 310 -8.95 -6.47 -2.97
CA GLU A 310 -9.15 -6.08 -1.56
C GLU A 310 -9.60 -4.61 -1.44
N LYS A 311 -9.07 -3.73 -2.31
CA LYS A 311 -9.40 -2.31 -2.34
C LYS A 311 -10.87 -2.07 -2.75
N ASP A 312 -11.33 -2.73 -3.81
CA ASP A 312 -12.69 -2.59 -4.28
C ASP A 312 -13.69 -3.30 -3.37
N ALA A 313 -13.28 -4.43 -2.79
CA ALA A 313 -14.05 -5.18 -1.80
C ALA A 313 -14.48 -4.33 -0.61
N THR A 314 -13.62 -3.42 -0.12
CA THR A 314 -13.94 -2.54 1.00
C THR A 314 -15.12 -1.62 0.71
N ARG A 315 -15.26 -1.18 -0.54
CA ARG A 315 -16.35 -0.32 -1.01
C ARG A 315 -17.62 -1.10 -1.27
N LEU A 316 -17.49 -2.26 -1.91
CA LEU A 316 -18.63 -3.16 -2.18
C LEU A 316 -19.26 -3.68 -0.89
N LYS A 317 -18.44 -4.07 0.10
CA LYS A 317 -18.92 -4.64 1.38
C LYS A 317 -19.86 -3.71 2.13
N ASN A 318 -19.58 -2.41 2.08
CA ASN A 318 -20.32 -1.40 2.84
C ASN A 318 -21.44 -0.72 2.04
N HIS A 319 -21.66 -1.14 0.80
CA HIS A 319 -22.68 -0.50 -0.02
C HIS A 319 -24.08 -0.98 0.38
N PRO A 320 -25.00 -0.08 0.83
CA PRO A 320 -26.31 -0.45 1.36
C PRO A 320 -27.18 -1.16 0.34
N ASN A 321 -27.01 -0.85 -0.95
CA ASN A 321 -27.85 -1.35 -2.04
C ASN A 321 -27.20 -2.57 -2.77
N LEU A 322 -26.16 -3.21 -2.20
CA LEU A 322 -25.62 -4.43 -2.78
C LEU A 322 -26.64 -5.58 -2.63
N ASN A 323 -27.05 -6.13 -3.78
CA ASN A 323 -28.06 -7.19 -3.80
C ASN A 323 -27.63 -8.43 -2.99
N GLU A 324 -28.50 -8.84 -2.07
CA GLU A 324 -28.28 -10.00 -1.20
C GLU A 324 -28.00 -11.30 -1.97
N THR A 325 -28.59 -11.44 -3.15
CA THR A 325 -28.44 -12.63 -4.01
C THR A 325 -27.02 -12.76 -4.61
N LEU A 326 -26.27 -11.66 -4.70
CA LEU A 326 -24.88 -11.66 -5.21
C LEU A 326 -23.86 -11.99 -4.13
N LYS A 327 -24.15 -11.68 -2.86
CA LYS A 327 -23.19 -11.83 -1.76
C LYS A 327 -22.54 -13.22 -1.63
N PRO A 328 -23.25 -14.34 -1.87
CA PRO A 328 -22.66 -15.68 -1.83
C PRO A 328 -21.57 -15.96 -2.89
N TYR A 329 -21.54 -15.15 -3.95
CA TYR A 329 -20.68 -15.35 -5.11
C TYR A 329 -19.50 -14.37 -5.17
N ILE A 330 -19.40 -13.40 -4.23
CA ILE A 330 -18.35 -12.37 -4.25
C ILE A 330 -17.14 -12.86 -3.46
N TYR A 331 -16.00 -12.94 -4.16
CA TYR A 331 -14.72 -13.34 -3.62
C TYR A 331 -13.68 -12.26 -3.84
N VAL A 332 -12.76 -12.18 -2.90
CA VAL A 332 -11.64 -11.25 -2.92
C VAL A 332 -10.37 -12.04 -3.22
N LEU A 333 -9.57 -11.54 -4.14
CA LEU A 333 -8.25 -12.07 -4.41
C LEU A 333 -7.22 -11.21 -3.67
N PRO A 334 -6.69 -11.68 -2.53
CA PRO A 334 -5.74 -10.90 -1.74
C PRO A 334 -4.37 -10.85 -2.40
N ILE A 335 -3.63 -9.77 -2.13
CA ILE A 335 -2.25 -9.60 -2.57
C ILE A 335 -1.31 -9.81 -1.37
N GLU A 336 -0.28 -10.62 -1.57
CA GLU A 336 0.80 -10.84 -0.61
C GLU A 336 2.13 -10.36 -1.20
N ILE A 337 3.05 -9.96 -0.32
CA ILE A 337 4.39 -9.56 -0.70
C ILE A 337 5.33 -10.74 -0.55
N GLU A 338 6.06 -11.02 -1.63
CA GLU A 338 7.17 -11.97 -1.63
C GLU A 338 8.47 -11.22 -1.94
N PHE A 339 9.47 -11.39 -1.06
CA PHE A 339 10.80 -10.87 -1.30
C PHE A 339 11.61 -11.86 -2.15
N LEU A 340 12.28 -11.33 -3.15
CA LEU A 340 13.12 -12.11 -4.06
C LEU A 340 14.53 -12.35 -3.49
N GLN A 341 15.33 -13.16 -4.19
CA GLN A 341 16.72 -13.48 -3.80
C GLN A 341 16.87 -14.07 -2.38
N ASN A 342 15.84 -14.72 -1.86
CA ASN A 342 15.82 -15.29 -0.49
C ASN A 342 16.11 -14.25 0.61
N GLN A 343 15.83 -12.97 0.34
CA GLN A 343 16.14 -11.87 1.26
C GLN A 343 15.05 -11.61 2.31
N GLN A 344 13.93 -12.33 2.28
CA GLN A 344 12.81 -12.14 3.20
C GLN A 344 13.25 -12.24 4.67
N TYR A 345 14.07 -13.25 5.00
CA TYR A 345 14.56 -13.42 6.36
C TYR A 345 15.42 -12.23 6.81
N ILE A 346 16.35 -11.78 5.96
CA ILE A 346 17.23 -10.64 6.26
C ILE A 346 16.41 -9.36 6.44
N PHE A 347 15.44 -9.11 5.56
CA PHE A 347 14.53 -7.97 5.68
C PHE A 347 13.78 -8.02 7.01
N ASN A 348 13.19 -9.16 7.36
CA ASN A 348 12.44 -9.33 8.59
C ASN A 348 13.31 -9.07 9.83
N GLN A 349 14.51 -9.64 9.87
CA GLN A 349 15.45 -9.43 10.98
C GLN A 349 15.86 -7.96 11.13
N ASN A 350 16.04 -7.24 10.03
CA ASN A 350 16.35 -5.80 10.07
C ASN A 350 15.20 -4.99 10.68
N ILE A 351 13.95 -5.28 10.30
CA ILE A 351 12.78 -4.61 10.86
C ILE A 351 12.61 -4.92 12.35
N ILE A 352 12.63 -6.21 12.71
CA ILE A 352 12.47 -6.67 14.09
C ILE A 352 13.61 -6.14 14.95
N GLY A 353 14.84 -6.22 14.46
CA GLY A 353 16.03 -5.73 15.14
C GLY A 353 15.96 -4.24 15.44
N TYR A 354 15.51 -3.42 14.48
CA TYR A 354 15.28 -2.00 14.68
C TYR A 354 14.27 -1.74 15.81
N VAL A 355 13.11 -2.40 15.78
CA VAL A 355 12.06 -2.19 16.79
C VAL A 355 12.52 -2.62 18.17
N ARG A 356 13.15 -3.79 18.30
CA ARG A 356 13.65 -4.32 19.58
C ARG A 356 14.79 -3.48 20.17
N THR A 357 15.72 -3.02 19.34
CA THR A 357 16.83 -2.15 19.79
C THR A 357 16.29 -0.83 20.33
N TYR A 358 15.30 -0.26 19.68
CA TYR A 358 14.68 1.01 20.11
C TYR A 358 13.98 0.83 21.47
N SER A 359 13.22 -0.23 21.65
CA SER A 359 12.52 -0.54 22.90
C SER A 359 13.50 -0.81 24.07
N ARG A 360 14.64 -1.47 23.80
CA ARG A 360 15.67 -1.72 24.79
C ARG A 360 16.37 -0.45 25.25
N ASN A 361 16.70 0.46 24.32
CA ASN A 361 17.33 1.73 24.66
C ASN A 361 16.41 2.60 25.52
N ARG A 362 15.10 2.57 25.26
CA ARG A 362 14.11 3.26 26.11
C ARG A 362 14.14 2.72 27.56
N SER A 363 14.09 1.42 27.76
CA SER A 363 14.10 0.81 29.10
C SER A 363 15.38 1.10 29.90
N LEU A 364 16.50 1.42 29.22
CA LEU A 364 17.75 1.82 29.86
C LEU A 364 17.77 3.32 30.21
N SER A 365 17.05 4.17 29.47
CA SER A 365 16.97 5.62 29.73
C SER A 365 15.93 5.96 30.81
N GLU A 366 15.01 5.06 31.12
CA GLU A 366 13.99 5.23 32.18
C GLU A 366 14.46 4.68 33.55
N ARG A 367 15.68 4.09 33.63
CA ARG A 367 16.38 3.71 34.85
C ARG A 367 17.41 4.77 35.25
#